data_5df4a7fa7ecab7cb3557339f0f7c0f2c
#
_entry.id   5df4a7fa7ecab7cb3557339f0f7c0f2c
#
_cell.length_a   1.000
_cell.length_b   1.000
_cell.length_c   1.000
_cell.angle_alpha   90.00
_cell.angle_beta   90.00
_cell.angle_gamma   90.00
#
_symmetry.space_group_name_H-M   'P 1'
#
loop_
_entity.id
_entity.type
_entity.pdbx_description
1 polymer ?
#
loop_
_entity_poly.entity_id
_entity_poly.type
_entity_poly.pdbx_seq_one_letter_code
_entity_poly.pdbx_strand_id
1 'polypeptide(L)'
;MDSFNKVFGALLALSIGLAGQACFAQAMPATAGETLSGKHIVLADVVHGHEAILVAGFSHEGGMKAGEWIKRIHADPALAGVTVYEVAMLEAAPSFVRGMIKSGMRKGMSPEQQDDFVVLTQDEKAWETCFGVGDDKEPYVMLIDAGGKVIWRGHGAASDLEPQLRAAAHQES
;
A
#
# COMPACT_ATOMS: atom_id res chain seq x y z
N MET A 1 -14.19 -45.61 58.07
CA MET A 1 -13.09 -46.16 57.28
C MET A 1 -13.50 -45.86 55.84
N ASP A 2 -13.23 -44.68 55.45
CA ASP A 2 -12.15 -44.07 54.73
C ASP A 2 -12.23 -44.33 53.24
N SER A 3 -12.70 -43.35 52.50
CA SER A 3 -12.31 -43.20 51.13
C SER A 3 -12.43 -41.74 50.73
N PHE A 4 -11.35 -41.08 50.81
CA PHE A 4 -11.11 -39.75 50.22
C PHE A 4 -11.12 -39.88 48.69
N ASN A 5 -12.09 -39.31 48.04
CA ASN A 5 -12.14 -39.25 46.61
C ASN A 5 -11.74 -37.83 46.14
N LYS A 6 -10.52 -37.71 45.72
CA LYS A 6 -9.96 -36.47 45.18
C LYS A 6 -10.55 -36.22 43.77
N VAL A 7 -11.38 -35.22 43.68
CA VAL A 7 -11.81 -34.65 42.40
C VAL A 7 -10.68 -33.76 41.86
N PHE A 8 -9.92 -34.26 40.89
CA PHE A 8 -9.00 -33.46 40.10
C PHE A 8 -9.80 -32.84 38.96
N GLY A 9 -10.22 -31.60 39.14
CA GLY A 9 -10.75 -30.77 38.08
C GLY A 9 -9.62 -30.35 37.12
N ALA A 10 -9.62 -30.90 35.91
CA ALA A 10 -8.75 -30.43 34.83
C ALA A 10 -9.27 -29.10 34.30
N LEU A 11 -8.62 -28.01 34.65
CA LEU A 11 -8.76 -26.72 33.95
C LEU A 11 -8.05 -26.86 32.60
N LEU A 12 -8.88 -27.06 31.56
CA LEU A 12 -8.41 -26.93 30.18
C LEU A 12 -8.31 -25.43 29.87
N ALA A 13 -7.13 -24.87 30.01
CA ALA A 13 -6.83 -23.50 29.56
C ALA A 13 -6.86 -23.48 28.03
N LEU A 14 -7.93 -22.91 27.48
CA LEU A 14 -8.08 -22.61 26.07
C LEU A 14 -7.17 -21.43 25.75
N SER A 15 -5.92 -21.70 25.41
CA SER A 15 -5.00 -20.72 24.84
C SER A 15 -5.41 -20.44 23.41
N ILE A 16 -6.30 -19.46 23.22
CA ILE A 16 -6.55 -18.87 21.91
C ILE A 16 -5.29 -18.15 21.52
N GLY A 17 -4.57 -18.73 20.55
CA GLY A 17 -3.36 -18.17 20.00
C GLY A 17 -3.64 -16.83 19.30
N LEU A 18 -3.19 -15.74 19.88
CA LEU A 18 -2.97 -14.46 19.19
C LEU A 18 -1.74 -14.59 18.27
N ALA A 19 -1.85 -15.38 17.24
CA ALA A 19 -0.82 -15.50 16.21
C ALA A 19 -1.35 -14.89 14.91
N GLY A 20 -1.35 -13.56 14.81
CA GLY A 20 -1.85 -12.93 13.60
C GLY A 20 -1.60 -11.43 13.44
N GLN A 21 -0.87 -10.77 14.34
CA GLN A 21 -0.72 -9.30 14.25
C GLN A 21 0.73 -8.78 14.25
N ALA A 22 1.71 -9.57 13.85
CA ALA A 22 3.12 -9.19 13.98
C ALA A 22 3.81 -8.76 12.68
N CYS A 23 3.09 -8.36 11.62
CA CYS A 23 3.74 -8.04 10.34
C CYS A 23 3.47 -6.64 9.78
N PHE A 24 2.77 -5.75 10.48
CA PHE A 24 2.41 -4.43 9.94
C PHE A 24 3.24 -3.25 10.49
N ALA A 25 4.29 -3.50 11.27
CA ALA A 25 5.08 -2.44 11.92
C ALA A 25 6.30 -1.97 11.10
N GLN A 26 6.33 -2.21 9.80
CA GLN A 26 7.42 -1.70 8.96
C GLN A 26 7.10 -0.28 8.54
N ALA A 27 7.92 0.67 9.01
CA ALA A 27 7.87 2.05 8.54
C ALA A 27 8.13 2.11 7.03
N MET A 28 7.44 3.01 6.34
CA MET A 28 7.72 3.29 4.93
C MET A 28 9.16 3.79 4.74
N PRO A 29 9.82 3.43 3.64
CA PRO A 29 11.12 3.99 3.31
C PRO A 29 11.05 5.51 3.17
N ALA A 30 12.00 6.24 3.78
CA ALA A 30 12.11 7.69 3.66
C ALA A 30 12.81 8.10 2.36
N THR A 31 12.39 7.52 1.25
CA THR A 31 12.97 7.74 -0.08
C THR A 31 12.42 9.02 -0.70
N ALA A 32 13.31 9.87 -1.19
CA ALA A 32 12.92 11.02 -1.99
C ALA A 32 12.42 10.55 -3.37
N GLY A 33 11.26 11.05 -3.76
CA GLY A 33 10.63 10.84 -5.06
C GLY A 33 10.38 12.15 -5.79
N GLU A 34 9.94 12.04 -7.03
CA GLU A 34 9.53 13.18 -7.84
C GLU A 34 8.13 12.91 -8.39
N THR A 35 7.20 13.85 -8.21
CA THR A 35 5.89 13.73 -8.86
C THR A 35 6.02 13.93 -10.36
N LEU A 36 5.03 13.50 -11.15
CA LEU A 36 5.02 13.77 -12.59
C LEU A 36 4.93 15.27 -12.90
N SER A 37 4.40 16.09 -11.99
CA SER A 37 4.41 17.57 -12.11
C SER A 37 5.79 18.18 -11.83
N GLY A 38 6.75 17.38 -11.30
CA GLY A 38 8.14 17.82 -11.02
C GLY A 38 8.39 18.26 -9.57
N LYS A 39 7.48 18.01 -8.64
CA LYS A 39 7.70 18.28 -7.21
C LYS A 39 8.57 17.20 -6.59
N HIS A 40 9.56 17.59 -5.80
CA HIS A 40 10.34 16.64 -4.99
C HIS A 40 9.63 16.42 -3.65
N ILE A 41 9.37 15.18 -3.30
CA ILE A 41 8.67 14.79 -2.08
C ILE A 41 9.34 13.59 -1.43
N VAL A 42 9.13 13.41 -0.14
CA VAL A 42 9.33 12.13 0.57
C VAL A 42 7.95 11.56 0.84
N LEU A 43 7.64 10.40 0.26
CA LEU A 43 6.28 9.85 0.30
C LEU A 43 5.80 9.59 1.73
N ALA A 44 6.70 9.13 2.61
CA ALA A 44 6.41 8.95 4.03
C ALA A 44 5.95 10.25 4.74
N ASP A 45 6.49 11.41 4.33
CA ASP A 45 6.16 12.70 4.93
C ASP A 45 4.80 13.22 4.42
N VAL A 46 4.52 13.03 3.13
CA VAL A 46 3.29 13.59 2.53
C VAL A 46 2.03 12.81 2.91
N VAL A 47 2.14 11.54 3.30
CA VAL A 47 1.00 10.76 3.79
C VAL A 47 0.78 10.95 5.30
N HIS A 48 1.66 11.63 6.00
CA HIS A 48 1.52 11.84 7.44
C HIS A 48 0.44 12.90 7.73
N GLY A 49 -0.44 12.60 8.69
CA GLY A 49 -1.51 13.52 9.12
C GLY A 49 -2.87 13.28 8.47
N HIS A 50 -2.96 12.36 7.52
CA HIS A 50 -4.24 11.95 6.90
C HIS A 50 -4.16 10.50 6.42
N GLU A 51 -5.33 9.89 6.23
CA GLU A 51 -5.42 8.56 5.64
C GLU A 51 -5.07 8.61 4.15
N ALA A 52 -4.27 7.66 3.68
CA ALA A 52 -3.82 7.61 2.30
C ALA A 52 -3.82 6.18 1.73
N ILE A 53 -4.11 6.07 0.45
CA ILE A 53 -3.95 4.83 -0.33
C ILE A 53 -2.75 5.02 -1.25
N LEU A 54 -1.80 4.08 -1.20
CA LEU A 54 -0.72 3.98 -2.16
C LEU A 54 -0.98 2.82 -3.11
N VAL A 55 -0.94 3.08 -4.42
CA VAL A 55 -1.07 2.07 -5.47
C VAL A 55 0.23 2.03 -6.26
N ALA A 56 0.96 0.92 -6.18
CA ALA A 56 2.30 0.81 -6.74
C ALA A 56 2.41 -0.21 -7.86
N GLY A 57 3.20 0.13 -8.90
CA GLY A 57 3.67 -0.77 -9.93
C GLY A 57 5.19 -0.85 -9.93
N PHE A 58 5.74 -2.09 -9.92
CA PHE A 58 7.17 -2.38 -9.91
C PHE A 58 7.70 -2.80 -11.29
N SER A 59 6.82 -2.92 -12.27
CA SER A 59 7.13 -3.14 -13.68
C SER A 59 6.18 -2.36 -14.59
N HIS A 60 6.41 -2.37 -15.89
CA HIS A 60 5.48 -1.77 -16.84
C HIS A 60 4.08 -2.42 -16.77
N GLU A 61 4.01 -3.75 -16.66
CA GLU A 61 2.76 -4.48 -16.56
C GLU A 61 2.04 -4.19 -15.23
N GLY A 62 2.76 -4.24 -14.11
CA GLY A 62 2.24 -3.88 -12.80
C GLY A 62 1.72 -2.45 -12.75
N GLY A 63 2.45 -1.51 -13.37
CA GLY A 63 2.02 -0.10 -13.49
C GLY A 63 0.74 0.09 -14.30
N MET A 64 0.57 -0.63 -15.41
CA MET A 64 -0.68 -0.58 -16.18
C MET A 64 -1.89 -1.07 -15.34
N LYS A 65 -1.70 -2.15 -14.59
CA LYS A 65 -2.74 -2.69 -13.69
C LYS A 65 -2.98 -1.75 -12.48
N ALA A 66 -1.95 -1.06 -11.99
CA ALA A 66 -2.09 -0.04 -10.95
C ALA A 66 -3.02 1.10 -11.39
N GLY A 67 -2.90 1.56 -12.64
CA GLY A 67 -3.81 2.56 -13.22
C GLY A 67 -5.29 2.13 -13.25
N GLU A 68 -5.59 0.83 -13.31
CA GLU A 68 -6.97 0.34 -13.19
C GLU A 68 -7.49 0.46 -11.75
N TRP A 69 -6.63 0.21 -10.74
CA TRP A 69 -6.95 0.45 -9.35
C TRP A 69 -7.28 1.92 -9.07
N ILE A 70 -6.44 2.82 -9.55
CA ILE A 70 -6.62 4.28 -9.41
C ILE A 70 -7.99 4.71 -9.93
N LYS A 71 -8.37 4.26 -11.13
CA LYS A 71 -9.69 4.57 -11.71
C LYS A 71 -10.85 4.08 -10.84
N ARG A 72 -10.75 2.88 -10.28
CA ARG A 72 -11.79 2.30 -9.43
C ARG A 72 -11.89 3.00 -8.09
N ILE A 73 -10.76 3.30 -7.44
CA ILE A 73 -10.74 4.03 -6.18
C ILE A 73 -11.38 5.41 -6.34
N HIS A 74 -11.04 6.15 -7.39
CA HIS A 74 -11.63 7.47 -7.65
C HIS A 74 -13.12 7.41 -8.02
N ALA A 75 -13.60 6.29 -8.57
CA ALA A 75 -15.02 6.09 -8.88
C ALA A 75 -15.83 5.60 -7.67
N ASP A 76 -15.18 5.25 -6.55
CA ASP A 76 -15.82 4.69 -5.36
C ASP A 76 -16.20 5.78 -4.35
N PRO A 77 -17.52 6.04 -4.15
CA PRO A 77 -17.96 7.04 -3.17
C PRO A 77 -17.55 6.70 -1.73
N ALA A 78 -17.33 5.41 -1.41
CA ALA A 78 -16.91 4.98 -0.07
C ALA A 78 -15.46 5.36 0.25
N LEU A 79 -14.64 5.62 -0.78
CA LEU A 79 -13.25 6.06 -0.65
C LEU A 79 -13.09 7.55 -0.98
N ALA A 80 -14.20 8.28 -1.17
CA ALA A 80 -14.17 9.72 -1.41
C ALA A 80 -13.60 10.45 -0.20
N GLY A 81 -12.55 11.23 -0.42
CA GLY A 81 -11.85 11.96 0.66
C GLY A 81 -10.57 11.29 1.17
N VAL A 82 -10.32 10.03 0.82
CA VAL A 82 -9.00 9.40 1.05
C VAL A 82 -8.03 9.88 -0.03
N THR A 83 -6.86 10.35 0.38
CA THR A 83 -5.83 10.76 -0.59
C THR A 83 -5.22 9.53 -1.25
N VAL A 84 -5.06 9.56 -2.57
CA VAL A 84 -4.56 8.40 -3.33
C VAL A 84 -3.31 8.81 -4.08
N TYR A 85 -2.22 8.06 -3.88
CA TYR A 85 -0.98 8.22 -4.62
C TYR A 85 -0.72 7.01 -5.50
N GLU A 86 -0.45 7.25 -6.79
CA GLU A 86 0.09 6.25 -7.69
C GLU A 86 1.62 6.28 -7.62
N VAL A 87 2.26 5.13 -7.45
CA VAL A 87 3.71 5.02 -7.27
C VAL A 87 4.30 4.15 -8.37
N ALA A 88 5.23 4.71 -9.15
CA ALA A 88 5.99 3.96 -10.14
C ALA A 88 7.46 3.82 -9.71
N MET A 89 7.96 2.60 -9.67
CA MET A 89 9.38 2.32 -9.43
C MET A 89 10.15 2.31 -10.76
N LEU A 90 11.13 3.20 -10.90
CA LEU A 90 11.98 3.33 -12.09
C LEU A 90 13.48 3.17 -11.79
N GLU A 91 13.85 2.54 -10.67
CA GLU A 91 15.27 2.36 -10.33
C GLU A 91 15.98 1.51 -11.38
N ALA A 92 15.39 0.42 -11.82
CA ALA A 92 15.92 -0.46 -12.85
C ALA A 92 16.01 0.21 -14.24
N ALA A 93 15.28 1.29 -14.50
CA ALA A 93 15.35 2.00 -15.76
C ALA A 93 16.62 2.85 -15.87
N PRO A 94 17.39 2.76 -16.97
CA PRO A 94 18.55 3.61 -17.17
C PRO A 94 18.19 5.11 -17.09
N SER A 95 19.03 5.91 -16.46
CA SER A 95 18.75 7.33 -16.18
C SER A 95 18.40 8.14 -17.45
N PHE A 96 19.04 7.83 -18.58
CA PHE A 96 18.80 8.54 -19.85
C PHE A 96 17.41 8.27 -20.46
N VAL A 97 16.71 7.18 -20.07
CA VAL A 97 15.34 6.90 -20.57
C VAL A 97 14.26 7.32 -19.59
N ARG A 98 14.58 7.57 -18.31
CA ARG A 98 13.59 7.93 -17.28
C ARG A 98 12.77 9.17 -17.66
N GLY A 99 13.42 10.16 -18.28
CA GLY A 99 12.73 11.37 -18.77
C GLY A 99 11.67 11.07 -19.84
N MET A 100 11.98 10.15 -20.75
CA MET A 100 11.03 9.71 -21.79
C MET A 100 9.86 8.93 -21.18
N ILE A 101 10.15 8.03 -20.23
CA ILE A 101 9.12 7.26 -19.51
C ILE A 101 8.18 8.22 -18.77
N LYS A 102 8.69 9.14 -17.95
CA LYS A 102 7.89 10.16 -17.25
C LYS A 102 7.07 11.02 -18.21
N SER A 103 7.66 11.41 -19.35
CA SER A 103 6.91 12.16 -20.39
C SER A 103 5.77 11.34 -21.00
N GLY A 104 5.97 10.02 -21.17
CA GLY A 104 4.92 9.10 -21.61
C GLY A 104 3.78 9.00 -20.60
N MET A 105 4.12 8.84 -19.32
CA MET A 105 3.15 8.75 -18.22
C MET A 105 2.30 10.01 -18.07
N ARG A 106 2.86 11.21 -18.27
CA ARG A 106 2.11 12.49 -18.22
C ARG A 106 1.01 12.62 -19.26
N LYS A 107 1.11 11.89 -20.38
CA LYS A 107 0.15 12.04 -21.48
C LYS A 107 -1.26 11.63 -21.05
N GLY A 108 -2.19 12.56 -21.14
CA GLY A 108 -3.60 12.33 -20.79
C GLY A 108 -3.94 12.47 -19.32
N MET A 109 -2.97 12.86 -18.47
CA MET A 109 -3.19 13.14 -17.04
C MET A 109 -3.43 14.63 -16.80
N SER A 110 -4.39 14.95 -15.92
CA SER A 110 -4.60 16.33 -15.45
C SER A 110 -3.43 16.77 -14.55
N PRO A 111 -3.25 18.09 -14.31
CA PRO A 111 -2.23 18.58 -13.37
C PRO A 111 -2.33 17.96 -11.97
N GLU A 112 -3.56 17.79 -11.46
CA GLU A 112 -3.83 17.20 -10.15
C GLU A 112 -3.38 15.73 -10.12
N GLN A 113 -3.72 14.95 -11.14
CA GLN A 113 -3.27 13.56 -11.25
C GLN A 113 -1.74 13.45 -11.34
N GLN A 114 -1.07 14.44 -11.97
CA GLN A 114 0.38 14.47 -12.01
C GLN A 114 1.03 14.81 -10.66
N ASP A 115 0.32 15.55 -9.79
CA ASP A 115 0.76 15.84 -8.42
C ASP A 115 0.71 14.60 -7.52
N ASP A 116 -0.26 13.73 -7.76
CA ASP A 116 -0.49 12.51 -6.97
C ASP A 116 0.23 11.28 -7.55
N PHE A 117 0.89 11.41 -8.69
CA PHE A 117 1.70 10.35 -9.29
C PHE A 117 3.17 10.52 -8.93
N VAL A 118 3.72 9.61 -8.14
CA VAL A 118 5.08 9.67 -7.61
C VAL A 118 5.99 8.67 -8.33
N VAL A 119 7.12 9.15 -8.79
CA VAL A 119 8.18 8.32 -9.40
C VAL A 119 9.32 8.17 -8.41
N LEU A 120 9.65 6.93 -8.07
CA LEU A 120 10.79 6.56 -7.24
C LEU A 120 11.89 5.96 -8.13
N THR A 121 13.14 6.39 -7.91
CA THR A 121 14.29 5.97 -8.73
C THR A 121 15.42 5.36 -7.90
N GLN A 122 15.15 5.05 -6.65
CA GLN A 122 16.06 4.45 -5.68
C GLN A 122 15.31 3.69 -4.61
N ASP A 123 16.02 2.85 -3.85
CA ASP A 123 15.50 2.05 -2.74
C ASP A 123 14.40 1.04 -3.12
N GLU A 124 14.37 0.59 -4.40
CA GLU A 124 13.36 -0.34 -4.92
C GLU A 124 13.20 -1.56 -4.00
N LYS A 125 14.32 -2.14 -3.55
CA LYS A 125 14.28 -3.31 -2.66
C LYS A 125 13.60 -3.04 -1.31
N ALA A 126 13.79 -1.84 -0.74
CA ALA A 126 13.12 -1.46 0.49
C ALA A 126 11.62 -1.27 0.26
N TRP A 127 11.23 -0.71 -0.86
CA TRP A 127 9.83 -0.55 -1.27
C TRP A 127 9.17 -1.89 -1.61
N GLU A 128 9.86 -2.80 -2.32
CA GLU A 128 9.37 -4.17 -2.53
C GLU A 128 9.07 -4.86 -1.20
N THR A 129 9.98 -4.74 -0.24
CA THR A 129 9.79 -5.31 1.09
C THR A 129 8.62 -4.65 1.82
N CYS A 130 8.49 -3.32 1.74
CA CYS A 130 7.41 -2.57 2.36
C CYS A 130 6.04 -2.95 1.78
N PHE A 131 5.92 -3.10 0.47
CA PHE A 131 4.69 -3.56 -0.19
C PHE A 131 4.46 -5.07 -0.08
N GLY A 132 5.50 -5.87 0.19
CA GLY A 132 5.44 -7.33 0.20
C GLY A 132 5.40 -7.91 -1.21
N VAL A 133 6.21 -7.35 -2.12
CA VAL A 133 6.22 -7.73 -3.54
C VAL A 133 6.71 -9.16 -3.73
N GLY A 134 5.88 -9.98 -4.37
CA GLY A 134 6.20 -11.36 -4.77
C GLY A 134 6.26 -11.54 -6.30
N ASP A 135 5.45 -10.78 -7.03
CA ASP A 135 5.42 -10.75 -8.50
C ASP A 135 5.34 -9.30 -8.97
N ASP A 136 6.37 -8.79 -9.67
CA ASP A 136 6.45 -7.41 -10.14
C ASP A 136 5.40 -7.04 -11.21
N LYS A 137 4.74 -8.05 -11.81
CA LYS A 137 3.66 -7.87 -12.79
C LYS A 137 2.30 -7.57 -12.16
N GLU A 138 2.19 -7.73 -10.84
CA GLU A 138 0.97 -7.39 -10.12
C GLU A 138 1.03 -5.96 -9.59
N PRO A 139 -0.13 -5.29 -9.46
CA PRO A 139 -0.24 -4.03 -8.74
C PRO A 139 -0.29 -4.30 -7.24
N TYR A 140 0.30 -3.41 -6.46
CA TYR A 140 0.31 -3.48 -5.01
C TYR A 140 -0.39 -2.28 -4.41
N VAL A 141 -1.21 -2.50 -3.39
CA VAL A 141 -2.00 -1.45 -2.74
C VAL A 141 -1.76 -1.48 -1.24
N MET A 142 -1.55 -0.32 -0.64
CA MET A 142 -1.50 -0.15 0.82
C MET A 142 -2.48 0.94 1.24
N LEU A 143 -3.17 0.71 2.36
CA LEU A 143 -3.89 1.73 3.10
C LEU A 143 -3.04 2.13 4.32
N ILE A 144 -2.90 3.42 4.53
CA ILE A 144 -2.05 4.02 5.55
C ILE A 144 -2.91 4.94 6.40
N ASP A 145 -2.80 4.80 7.72
CA ASP A 145 -3.50 5.69 8.67
C ASP A 145 -2.82 7.07 8.78
N ALA A 146 -3.47 8.00 9.46
CA ALA A 146 -2.94 9.34 9.68
C ALA A 146 -1.61 9.37 10.47
N GLY A 147 -1.25 8.29 11.14
CA GLY A 147 0.04 8.13 11.83
C GLY A 147 1.16 7.64 10.92
N GLY A 148 0.87 7.35 9.65
CA GLY A 148 1.84 6.78 8.70
C GLY A 148 2.03 5.27 8.83
N LYS A 149 1.13 4.57 9.55
CA LYS A 149 1.16 3.12 9.73
C LYS A 149 0.36 2.45 8.62
N VAL A 150 0.91 1.38 8.04
CA VAL A 150 0.17 0.53 7.10
C VAL A 150 -0.86 -0.30 7.87
N ILE A 151 -2.13 -0.11 7.57
CA ILE A 151 -3.27 -0.81 8.20
C ILE A 151 -3.88 -1.88 7.31
N TRP A 152 -3.66 -1.81 5.99
CA TRP A 152 -4.08 -2.85 5.06
C TRP A 152 -3.11 -2.95 3.87
N ARG A 153 -2.97 -4.14 3.30
CA ARG A 153 -2.21 -4.43 2.08
C ARG A 153 -2.95 -5.43 1.20
N GLY A 154 -2.82 -5.24 -0.11
CA GLY A 154 -3.32 -6.18 -1.10
C GLY A 154 -2.52 -6.09 -2.40
N HIS A 155 -2.65 -7.11 -3.24
CA HIS A 155 -2.06 -7.15 -4.59
C HIS A 155 -2.98 -7.92 -5.54
N GLY A 156 -2.90 -7.65 -6.83
CA GLY A 156 -3.71 -8.32 -7.85
C GLY A 156 -4.92 -7.50 -8.31
N ALA A 157 -5.96 -8.17 -8.81
CA ALA A 157 -7.08 -7.51 -9.45
C ALA A 157 -7.93 -6.68 -8.47
N ALA A 158 -8.26 -5.45 -8.87
CA ALA A 158 -9.06 -4.54 -8.04
C ALA A 158 -10.46 -5.09 -7.75
N SER A 159 -11.09 -5.82 -8.68
CA SER A 159 -12.40 -6.43 -8.49
C SER A 159 -12.51 -7.32 -7.28
N ASP A 160 -11.42 -7.96 -6.90
CA ASP A 160 -11.40 -9.00 -5.87
C ASP A 160 -11.10 -8.44 -4.47
N LEU A 161 -10.36 -7.32 -4.42
CA LEU A 161 -9.82 -6.76 -3.19
C LEU A 161 -10.43 -5.41 -2.78
N GLU A 162 -11.09 -4.70 -3.70
CA GLU A 162 -11.73 -3.42 -3.41
C GLU A 162 -12.71 -3.49 -2.22
N PRO A 163 -13.53 -4.56 -2.03
CA PRO A 163 -14.38 -4.67 -0.85
C PRO A 163 -13.61 -4.76 0.46
N GLN A 164 -12.40 -5.37 0.43
CA GLN A 164 -11.54 -5.48 1.61
C GLN A 164 -10.87 -4.14 1.93
N LEU A 165 -10.45 -3.39 0.91
CA LEU A 165 -9.91 -2.04 1.05
C LEU A 165 -10.94 -1.10 1.68
N ARG A 166 -12.20 -1.11 1.17
CA ARG A 166 -13.31 -0.33 1.75
C ARG A 166 -13.55 -0.67 3.22
N ALA A 167 -13.58 -1.97 3.55
CA ALA A 167 -13.80 -2.40 4.92
C ALA A 167 -12.67 -1.92 5.85
N ALA A 168 -11.42 -1.88 5.38
CA ALA A 168 -10.30 -1.39 6.16
C ALA A 168 -10.36 0.13 6.38
N ALA A 169 -10.69 0.92 5.34
CA ALA A 169 -10.82 2.38 5.41
C ALA A 169 -11.96 2.84 6.36
N HIS A 170 -13.01 2.03 6.53
CA HIS A 170 -14.13 2.38 7.43
C HIS A 170 -13.95 1.94 8.88
N GLN A 171 -12.89 1.21 9.23
CA GLN A 171 -12.62 0.78 10.61
C GLN A 171 -11.95 1.85 11.47
N GLU A 172 -11.37 2.88 10.85
CA GLU A 172 -10.63 3.95 11.53
C GLU A 172 -11.47 5.26 11.67
N SER A 173 -12.70 5.28 11.14
CA SER A 173 -13.64 6.42 11.24
C SER A 173 -14.60 6.25 12.44
#